data_d39f78492d35dbe1eab7fcf3f40ba3d4
#
_entry.id   d39f78492d35dbe1eab7fcf3f40ba3d4
#
_cell.length_a   1.000
_cell.length_b   1.000
_cell.length_c   1.000
_cell.angle_alpha   90.00
_cell.angle_beta   90.00
_cell.angle_gamma   90.00
#
_symmetry.space_group_name_H-M   'P 1'
#
loop_
_entity.id
_entity.type
_entity.pdbx_description
1 polymer ?
#
loop_
_entity_poly.entity_id
_entity_poly.type
_entity_poly.pdbx_seq_one_letter_code
_entity_poly.pdbx_strand_id
1 'polypeptide(L)'
;MICDFLIDWRRYVPHRHASEFCQAIEFLRKFTPNSENGKHVLLENLVYANVQSYCPRDLAQGVVEYHREFVDLQTVLAGEEDIYYVPTAGLTEIKAYDAAGDCGLYAFDAKEAVHCHLVPGNFVIFFPEEGHMPCIEHAANPGEVKKVVLKLHRSLFE
;
A
#
# COMPACT_ATOMS: atom_id res chain seq x y z
N MET A 1 -2.49 10.60 -2.52
CA MET A 1 -1.75 9.44 -3.10
C MET A 1 -0.45 9.92 -3.75
N ILE A 2 0.65 9.19 -3.61
CA ILE A 2 1.95 9.42 -4.26
C ILE A 2 2.31 8.15 -5.03
N CYS A 3 2.85 8.27 -6.23
CA CYS A 3 3.43 7.16 -6.99
C CYS A 3 4.77 7.63 -7.58
N ASP A 4 5.88 6.96 -7.24
CA ASP A 4 7.23 7.36 -7.67
C ASP A 4 8.21 6.17 -7.59
N PHE A 5 9.47 6.40 -7.96
CA PHE A 5 10.53 5.42 -7.82
C PHE A 5 11.14 5.42 -6.40
N LEU A 6 11.45 4.23 -5.89
CA LEU A 6 12.04 4.08 -4.55
C LEU A 6 13.35 4.85 -4.37
N ILE A 7 14.09 5.11 -5.44
CA ILE A 7 15.32 5.92 -5.36
C ILE A 7 15.03 7.38 -4.97
N ASP A 8 13.84 7.86 -5.27
CA ASP A 8 13.40 9.24 -5.07
C ASP A 8 12.64 9.48 -3.75
N TRP A 9 12.50 8.47 -2.90
CA TRP A 9 11.74 8.52 -1.65
C TRP A 9 12.05 9.73 -0.76
N ARG A 10 13.29 10.26 -0.83
CA ARG A 10 13.70 11.42 -0.03
C ARG A 10 12.93 12.70 -0.30
N ARG A 11 12.22 12.79 -1.42
CA ARG A 11 11.33 13.92 -1.75
C ARG A 11 10.11 13.98 -0.82
N TYR A 12 9.77 12.88 -0.16
CA TYR A 12 8.53 12.70 0.59
C TYR A 12 8.75 12.59 2.10
N VAL A 13 9.96 12.88 2.57
CA VAL A 13 10.29 12.85 4.01
C VAL A 13 9.50 13.92 4.74
N PRO A 14 8.70 13.56 5.76
CA PRO A 14 7.98 14.53 6.58
C PRO A 14 8.94 15.48 7.30
N HIS A 15 8.58 16.73 7.48
CA HIS A 15 9.40 17.69 8.23
C HIS A 15 9.56 17.29 9.71
N ARG A 16 8.46 16.83 10.32
CA ARG A 16 8.49 16.20 11.64
C ARG A 16 8.72 14.70 11.44
N HIS A 17 9.29 14.04 12.41
CA HIS A 17 9.53 12.59 12.40
C HIS A 17 10.35 12.08 11.18
N ALA A 18 11.21 12.96 10.63
CA ALA A 18 12.07 12.58 9.51
C ALA A 18 12.99 11.38 9.83
N SER A 19 13.44 11.27 11.10
CA SER A 19 14.27 10.15 11.56
C SER A 19 13.54 8.83 11.50
N GLU A 20 12.31 8.78 12.01
CA GLU A 20 11.45 7.59 12.03
C GLU A 20 11.07 7.16 10.62
N PHE A 21 10.73 8.12 9.77
CA PHE A 21 10.45 7.83 8.37
C PHE A 21 11.67 7.27 7.62
N CYS A 22 12.85 7.87 7.81
CA CYS A 22 14.10 7.34 7.24
C CYS A 22 14.38 5.91 7.73
N GLN A 23 14.21 5.63 9.04
CA GLN A 23 14.38 4.29 9.58
C GLN A 23 13.38 3.30 8.96
N ALA A 24 12.13 3.73 8.73
CA ALA A 24 11.10 2.92 8.09
C ALA A 24 11.48 2.55 6.64
N ILE A 25 12.02 3.49 5.86
CA ILE A 25 12.49 3.19 4.50
C ILE A 25 13.73 2.29 4.51
N GLU A 26 14.70 2.51 5.41
CA GLU A 26 15.85 1.61 5.53
C GLU A 26 15.43 0.21 6.01
N PHE A 27 14.36 0.10 6.80
CA PHE A 27 13.76 -1.18 7.16
C PHE A 27 13.11 -1.86 5.94
N LEU A 28 12.33 -1.11 5.15
CA LEU A 28 11.74 -1.62 3.91
C LEU A 28 12.79 -2.19 2.96
N ARG A 29 13.94 -1.52 2.83
CA ARG A 29 15.03 -1.93 1.93
C ARG A 29 15.74 -3.23 2.32
N LYS A 30 15.48 -3.77 3.52
CA LYS A 30 16.02 -5.09 3.95
C LYS A 30 15.23 -6.25 3.38
N PHE A 31 14.00 -6.02 2.94
CA PHE A 31 13.18 -7.09 2.38
C PHE A 31 13.61 -7.44 0.96
N THR A 32 13.56 -8.73 0.67
CA THR A 32 13.94 -9.33 -0.61
C THR A 32 12.84 -10.30 -1.05
N PRO A 33 12.86 -10.80 -2.29
CA PRO A 33 11.91 -11.82 -2.73
C PRO A 33 11.90 -13.09 -1.83
N ASN A 34 12.99 -13.37 -1.12
CA ASN A 34 13.12 -14.50 -0.22
C ASN A 34 12.71 -14.20 1.23
N SER A 35 12.27 -13.00 1.55
CA SER A 35 11.83 -12.66 2.91
C SER A 35 10.59 -13.45 3.30
N GLU A 36 10.51 -13.85 4.57
CA GLU A 36 9.35 -14.58 5.10
C GLU A 36 8.08 -13.73 5.05
N ASN A 37 6.96 -14.37 4.71
CA ASN A 37 5.65 -13.75 4.78
C ASN A 37 5.26 -13.50 6.24
N GLY A 38 4.54 -12.41 6.47
CA GLY A 38 4.03 -12.07 7.79
C GLY A 38 4.25 -10.62 8.18
N LYS A 39 3.93 -10.33 9.43
CA LYS A 39 4.08 -9.00 10.02
C LYS A 39 5.46 -8.87 10.68
N HIS A 40 6.20 -7.86 10.28
CA HIS A 40 7.51 -7.50 10.81
C HIS A 40 7.44 -6.11 11.46
N VAL A 41 7.64 -6.03 12.78
CA VAL A 41 7.52 -4.77 13.52
C VAL A 41 8.88 -4.07 13.60
N LEU A 42 8.92 -2.77 13.27
CA LEU A 42 10.09 -1.92 13.45
C LEU A 42 9.96 -1.04 14.70
N LEU A 43 8.87 -0.28 14.79
CA LEU A 43 8.55 0.59 15.93
C LEU A 43 7.13 0.22 16.39
N GLU A 44 7.01 -0.25 17.62
CA GLU A 44 5.75 -0.72 18.17
C GLU A 44 4.67 0.38 18.06
N ASN A 45 3.50 0.00 17.55
CA ASN A 45 2.36 0.88 17.29
C ASN A 45 2.58 2.00 16.25
N LEU A 46 3.78 2.18 15.70
CA LEU A 46 4.08 3.25 14.76
C LEU A 46 4.47 2.75 13.36
N VAL A 47 5.32 1.70 13.28
CA VAL A 47 5.84 1.22 12.00
C VAL A 47 5.94 -0.30 11.97
N TYR A 48 5.30 -0.91 11.00
CA TYR A 48 5.47 -2.33 10.69
C TYR A 48 5.34 -2.59 9.19
N ALA A 49 5.89 -3.71 8.74
CA ALA A 49 5.76 -4.19 7.37
C ALA A 49 4.94 -5.47 7.32
N ASN A 50 4.03 -5.59 6.37
CA ASN A 50 3.40 -6.84 5.99
C ASN A 50 4.04 -7.34 4.71
N VAL A 51 4.70 -8.51 4.78
CA VAL A 51 5.28 -9.20 3.62
C VAL A 51 4.32 -10.29 3.17
N GLN A 52 3.99 -10.32 1.88
CA GLN A 52 2.98 -11.22 1.33
C GLN A 52 3.44 -11.82 0.01
N SER A 53 3.03 -13.07 -0.25
CA SER A 53 3.10 -13.71 -1.58
C SER A 53 1.70 -14.15 -1.97
N TYR A 54 1.27 -13.82 -3.18
CA TYR A 54 -0.05 -14.17 -3.70
C TYR A 54 -0.10 -14.07 -5.23
N CYS A 55 -1.10 -14.69 -5.83
CA CYS A 55 -1.48 -14.40 -7.20
C CYS A 55 -2.51 -13.25 -7.18
N PRO A 56 -2.27 -12.15 -7.89
CA PRO A 56 -3.24 -11.07 -8.04
C PRO A 56 -4.56 -11.59 -8.63
N ARG A 57 -5.62 -10.86 -8.39
CA ARG A 57 -6.98 -11.23 -8.82
C ARG A 57 -7.41 -10.43 -10.05
N ASP A 58 -8.40 -10.95 -10.77
CA ASP A 58 -9.06 -10.22 -11.84
C ASP A 58 -9.67 -8.90 -11.32
N LEU A 59 -9.65 -7.87 -12.15
CA LEU A 59 -10.21 -6.54 -11.85
C LEU A 59 -11.67 -6.61 -11.37
N ALA A 60 -12.47 -7.51 -11.94
CA ALA A 60 -13.87 -7.67 -11.56
C ALA A 60 -14.08 -8.19 -10.13
N GLN A 61 -13.05 -8.73 -9.49
CA GLN A 61 -13.04 -9.21 -8.11
C GLN A 61 -12.44 -8.17 -7.14
N GLY A 62 -12.06 -7.01 -7.65
CA GLY A 62 -11.46 -5.95 -6.86
C GLY A 62 -12.47 -5.31 -5.90
N VAL A 63 -11.97 -4.92 -4.73
CA VAL A 63 -12.69 -4.10 -3.75
C VAL A 63 -11.79 -2.95 -3.34
N VAL A 64 -12.39 -1.80 -3.08
CA VAL A 64 -11.66 -0.61 -2.63
C VAL A 64 -11.56 -0.67 -1.11
N GLU A 65 -10.35 -0.61 -0.58
CA GLU A 65 -10.09 -0.51 0.86
C GLU A 65 -9.65 0.91 1.22
N TYR A 66 -9.88 1.30 2.47
CA TYR A 66 -9.35 2.52 3.06
C TYR A 66 -8.96 2.31 4.51
N HIS A 67 -8.02 3.11 4.98
CA HIS A 67 -7.48 3.11 6.34
C HIS A 67 -7.69 4.47 7.01
N ARG A 68 -7.64 4.53 8.34
CA ARG A 68 -7.74 5.78 9.09
C ARG A 68 -6.53 6.09 9.94
N GLU A 69 -5.86 5.05 10.46
CA GLU A 69 -4.76 5.22 11.39
C GLU A 69 -3.39 5.09 10.71
N PHE A 70 -3.31 4.30 9.62
CA PHE A 70 -2.04 4.06 8.94
C PHE A 70 -2.02 4.60 7.51
N VAL A 71 -0.87 5.16 7.17
CA VAL A 71 -0.44 5.43 5.80
C VAL A 71 0.18 4.15 5.25
N ASP A 72 -0.21 3.74 4.05
CA ASP A 72 0.34 2.58 3.36
C ASP A 72 1.40 3.01 2.36
N LEU A 73 2.64 2.54 2.52
CA LEU A 73 3.62 2.56 1.45
C LEU A 73 3.76 1.15 0.91
N GLN A 74 3.39 0.97 -0.35
CA GLN A 74 3.32 -0.34 -0.98
C GLN A 74 4.36 -0.44 -2.12
N THR A 75 5.07 -1.56 -2.19
CA THR A 75 6.02 -1.89 -3.26
C THR A 75 6.07 -3.38 -3.48
N VAL A 76 6.39 -3.82 -4.69
CA VAL A 76 6.63 -5.22 -5.00
C VAL A 76 8.12 -5.52 -5.00
N LEU A 77 8.49 -6.70 -4.51
CA LEU A 77 9.86 -7.22 -4.48
C LEU A 77 10.14 -8.15 -5.68
N ALA A 78 9.07 -8.80 -6.17
CA ALA A 78 9.07 -9.63 -7.38
C ALA A 78 7.67 -9.70 -7.96
N GLY A 79 7.57 -9.99 -9.24
CA GLY A 79 6.31 -9.91 -9.97
C GLY A 79 5.89 -8.46 -10.23
N GLU A 80 4.65 -8.28 -10.62
CA GLU A 80 4.04 -6.98 -10.87
C GLU A 80 2.54 -7.03 -10.60
N GLU A 81 1.95 -5.90 -10.24
CA GLU A 81 0.51 -5.79 -10.04
C GLU A 81 0.00 -4.39 -10.40
N ASP A 82 -1.29 -4.31 -10.65
CA ASP A 82 -1.99 -3.06 -10.80
C ASP A 82 -2.65 -2.67 -9.47
N ILE A 83 -2.52 -1.39 -9.10
CA ILE A 83 -3.25 -0.78 -7.99
C ILE A 83 -4.06 0.39 -8.53
N TYR A 84 -5.30 0.53 -8.07
CA TYR A 84 -6.12 1.66 -8.40
C TYR A 84 -6.32 2.55 -7.17
N TYR A 85 -6.00 3.83 -7.30
CA TYR A 85 -6.48 4.85 -6.38
C TYR A 85 -7.91 5.24 -6.78
N VAL A 86 -8.81 5.29 -5.81
CA VAL A 86 -10.22 5.60 -6.05
C VAL A 86 -10.70 6.65 -5.06
N PRO A 87 -11.13 7.84 -5.52
CA PRO A 87 -11.79 8.80 -4.64
C PRO A 87 -12.99 8.17 -3.95
N THR A 88 -13.07 8.27 -2.62
CA THR A 88 -14.11 7.57 -1.84
C THR A 88 -15.45 8.29 -1.83
N ALA A 89 -15.49 9.57 -2.23
CA ALA A 89 -16.71 10.35 -2.26
C ALA A 89 -17.75 9.76 -3.23
N GLY A 90 -18.89 9.35 -2.68
CA GLY A 90 -19.98 8.77 -3.47
C GLY A 90 -19.89 7.26 -3.71
N LEU A 91 -18.85 6.59 -3.24
CA LEU A 91 -18.78 5.13 -3.28
C LEU A 91 -19.77 4.49 -2.31
N THR A 92 -20.26 3.30 -2.66
CA THR A 92 -21.12 2.50 -1.80
C THR A 92 -20.28 1.69 -0.82
N GLU A 93 -20.41 1.96 0.49
CA GLU A 93 -19.76 1.16 1.52
C GLU A 93 -20.36 -0.25 1.54
N ILE A 94 -19.50 -1.28 1.46
CA ILE A 94 -19.87 -2.70 1.52
C ILE A 94 -19.43 -3.36 2.82
N LYS A 95 -18.48 -2.76 3.53
CA LYS A 95 -18.08 -3.13 4.88
C LYS A 95 -17.71 -1.88 5.66
N ALA A 96 -18.41 -1.64 6.77
CA ALA A 96 -18.10 -0.54 7.67
C ALA A 96 -16.67 -0.63 8.20
N TYR A 97 -16.09 0.53 8.50
CA TYR A 97 -14.74 0.59 9.07
C TYR A 97 -14.63 -0.22 10.37
N ASP A 98 -13.66 -1.12 10.39
CA ASP A 98 -13.26 -1.91 11.55
C ASP A 98 -11.98 -1.32 12.15
N ALA A 99 -12.10 -0.73 13.34
CA ALA A 99 -10.97 -0.10 14.03
C ALA A 99 -9.90 -1.11 14.46
N ALA A 100 -10.25 -2.39 14.68
CA ALA A 100 -9.27 -3.40 15.06
C ALA A 100 -8.37 -3.81 13.88
N GLY A 101 -8.92 -3.79 12.67
CA GLY A 101 -8.18 -4.07 11.44
C GLY A 101 -7.72 -2.81 10.69
N ASP A 102 -8.10 -1.62 11.16
CA ASP A 102 -7.89 -0.34 10.46
C ASP A 102 -8.31 -0.41 8.99
N CYS A 103 -9.50 -0.94 8.72
CA CYS A 103 -9.95 -1.18 7.34
C CYS A 103 -11.47 -1.06 7.18
N GLY A 104 -11.89 -0.31 6.19
CA GLY A 104 -13.25 -0.32 5.66
C GLY A 104 -13.22 -0.62 4.16
N LEU A 105 -14.34 -1.05 3.58
CA LEU A 105 -14.40 -1.43 2.18
C LEU A 105 -15.55 -0.75 1.44
N TYR A 106 -15.26 -0.32 0.20
CA TYR A 106 -16.23 0.19 -0.75
C TYR A 106 -16.33 -0.71 -1.99
N ALA A 107 -17.48 -0.67 -2.64
CA ALA A 107 -17.63 -1.23 -3.98
C ALA A 107 -16.77 -0.42 -4.98
N PHE A 108 -16.12 -1.11 -5.90
CA PHE A 108 -15.31 -0.45 -6.93
C PHE A 108 -16.19 0.23 -7.99
N ASP A 109 -15.87 1.48 -8.31
CA ASP A 109 -16.37 2.19 -9.50
C ASP A 109 -15.16 2.71 -10.28
N ALA A 110 -15.03 2.28 -11.53
CA ALA A 110 -13.87 2.59 -12.37
C ALA A 110 -13.86 4.03 -12.91
N LYS A 111 -14.94 4.80 -12.77
CA LYS A 111 -15.10 6.08 -13.50
C LYS A 111 -14.03 7.13 -13.19
N GLU A 112 -13.54 7.14 -11.96
CA GLU A 112 -12.56 8.14 -11.50
C GLU A 112 -11.29 7.49 -10.94
N ALA A 113 -11.07 6.23 -11.22
CA ALA A 113 -9.92 5.50 -10.72
C ALA A 113 -8.62 5.92 -11.44
N VAL A 114 -7.56 6.12 -10.66
CA VAL A 114 -6.20 6.33 -11.18
C VAL A 114 -5.44 5.03 -11.09
N HIS A 115 -4.99 4.54 -12.23
CA HIS A 115 -4.24 3.31 -12.34
C HIS A 115 -2.75 3.55 -12.03
N CYS A 116 -2.18 2.71 -11.18
CA CYS A 116 -0.76 2.65 -10.85
C CYS A 116 -0.24 1.23 -11.11
N HIS A 117 0.73 1.09 -12.00
CA HIS A 117 1.41 -0.18 -12.23
C HIS A 117 2.62 -0.30 -11.31
N LEU A 118 2.62 -1.28 -10.40
CA LEU A 118 3.72 -1.56 -9.49
C LEU A 118 4.63 -2.64 -10.06
N VAL A 119 5.91 -2.29 -10.16
CA VAL A 119 7.03 -3.18 -10.50
C VAL A 119 8.14 -3.00 -9.46
N PRO A 120 9.10 -3.95 -9.34
CA PRO A 120 10.23 -3.77 -8.44
C PRO A 120 10.98 -2.45 -8.72
N GLY A 121 11.14 -1.64 -7.67
CA GLY A 121 11.83 -0.35 -7.76
C GLY A 121 10.94 0.89 -7.76
N ASN A 122 9.62 0.74 -7.89
CA ASN A 122 8.68 1.83 -7.63
C ASN A 122 7.85 1.59 -6.36
N PHE A 123 7.10 2.60 -5.93
CA PHE A 123 6.22 2.52 -4.78
C PHE A 123 4.99 3.41 -4.96
N VAL A 124 3.97 3.12 -4.17
CA VAL A 124 2.80 3.99 -4.02
C VAL A 124 2.55 4.26 -2.54
N ILE A 125 2.15 5.49 -2.20
CA ILE A 125 1.70 5.86 -0.85
C ILE A 125 0.23 6.24 -0.89
N PHE A 126 -0.55 5.65 0.00
CA PHE A 126 -1.93 6.03 0.29
C PHE A 126 -2.02 6.59 1.69
N PHE A 127 -2.60 7.78 1.81
CA PHE A 127 -2.86 8.43 3.09
C PHE A 127 -4.21 7.99 3.67
N PRO A 128 -4.47 8.25 4.97
CA PRO A 128 -5.76 7.97 5.57
C PRO A 128 -6.93 8.51 4.73
N GLU A 129 -8.02 7.74 4.69
CA GLU A 129 -9.24 7.99 3.91
C GLU A 129 -9.07 7.94 2.38
N GLU A 130 -7.87 7.73 1.86
CA GLU A 130 -7.65 7.49 0.43
C GLU A 130 -8.04 6.05 0.07
N GLY A 131 -9.08 5.90 -0.75
CA GLY A 131 -9.50 4.61 -1.26
C GLY A 131 -8.50 4.05 -2.26
N HIS A 132 -8.18 2.76 -2.11
CA HIS A 132 -7.32 2.07 -3.05
C HIS A 132 -7.72 0.60 -3.19
N MET A 133 -7.44 0.06 -4.37
CA MET A 133 -7.76 -1.31 -4.72
C MET A 133 -6.49 -2.01 -5.17
N PRO A 134 -5.79 -2.72 -4.26
CA PRO A 134 -4.57 -3.44 -4.56
C PRO A 134 -4.84 -4.87 -5.05
N CYS A 135 -3.77 -5.56 -5.38
CA CYS A 135 -3.76 -6.97 -5.74
C CYS A 135 -4.52 -7.29 -7.03
N ILE A 136 -4.49 -6.39 -8.00
CA ILE A 136 -5.10 -6.60 -9.31
C ILE A 136 -4.05 -7.11 -10.29
N GLU A 137 -4.43 -8.13 -11.06
CA GLU A 137 -3.57 -8.75 -12.06
C GLU A 137 -3.22 -7.77 -13.17
N HIS A 138 -1.92 -7.65 -13.46
CA HIS A 138 -1.47 -6.93 -14.64
C HIS A 138 -1.62 -7.84 -15.86
N ALA A 139 -2.53 -7.48 -16.77
CA ALA A 139 -2.98 -8.34 -17.85
C ALA A 139 -1.86 -8.83 -18.80
N ALA A 140 -0.78 -8.04 -18.96
CA ALA A 140 0.33 -8.40 -19.84
C ALA A 140 1.28 -9.45 -19.23
N ASN A 141 1.29 -9.61 -17.89
CA ASN A 141 2.19 -10.52 -17.20
C ASN A 141 1.55 -11.07 -15.92
N PRO A 142 0.56 -11.95 -16.05
CA PRO A 142 -0.07 -12.60 -14.90
C PRO A 142 0.95 -13.50 -14.18
N GLY A 143 1.02 -13.41 -12.85
CA GLY A 143 1.94 -14.23 -12.09
C GLY A 143 1.90 -13.98 -10.59
N GLU A 144 2.73 -14.71 -9.86
CA GLU A 144 2.88 -14.54 -8.42
C GLU A 144 3.60 -13.22 -8.10
N VAL A 145 3.10 -12.52 -7.10
CA VAL A 145 3.66 -11.27 -6.59
C VAL A 145 4.23 -11.49 -5.20
N LYS A 146 5.43 -10.97 -4.97
CA LYS A 146 6.00 -10.77 -3.63
C LYS A 146 5.97 -9.30 -3.30
N LYS A 147 5.20 -8.94 -2.27
CA LYS A 147 4.89 -7.55 -1.91
C LYS A 147 5.26 -7.21 -0.48
N VAL A 148 5.62 -5.97 -0.25
CA VAL A 148 5.71 -5.36 1.08
C VAL A 148 4.74 -4.20 1.15
N VAL A 149 3.93 -4.18 2.19
CA VAL A 149 3.14 -3.02 2.61
C VAL A 149 3.75 -2.52 3.91
N LEU A 150 4.38 -1.36 3.87
CA LEU A 150 4.90 -0.67 5.04
C LEU A 150 3.78 0.20 5.61
N LYS A 151 3.34 -0.12 6.81
CA LYS A 151 2.32 0.61 7.56
C LYS A 151 2.99 1.63 8.45
N LEU A 152 2.68 2.90 8.24
CA LEU A 152 3.24 4.06 8.93
C LEU A 152 2.09 4.77 9.65
N HIS A 153 2.10 4.82 10.99
CA HIS A 153 1.06 5.51 11.73
C HIS A 153 0.98 6.98 11.31
N ARG A 154 -0.22 7.51 11.11
CA ARG A 154 -0.48 8.86 10.59
C ARG A 154 0.22 9.97 11.37
N SER A 155 0.45 9.79 12.68
CA SER A 155 1.16 10.77 13.51
C SER A 155 2.59 11.06 13.04
N LEU A 156 3.16 10.22 12.18
CA LEU A 156 4.47 10.48 11.56
C LEU A 156 4.40 11.56 10.46
N PHE A 157 3.20 11.97 10.06
CA PHE A 157 2.96 12.94 8.98
C PHE A 157 2.27 14.23 9.47
N GLU A 158 1.95 14.33 10.78
CA GLU A 158 1.29 15.46 11.43
C GLU A 158 2.25 16.54 11.97
#